data_a42b31052fe82a04a04790e03977ef31
#
_entry.id   a42b31052fe82a04a04790e03977ef31
#
_cell.length_a   1.000
_cell.length_b   1.000
_cell.length_c   1.000
_cell.angle_alpha   90.00
_cell.angle_beta   90.00
_cell.angle_gamma   90.00
#
_symmetry.space_group_name_H-M   'P 1'
#
loop_
_entity.id
_entity.type
_entity.pdbx_description
1 polymer ?
#
loop_
_entity_poly.entity_id
_entity_poly.type
_entity_poly.pdbx_seq_one_letter_code
_entity_poly.pdbx_strand_id
1 'polypeptide(L)'
;LLYFHRRPVLLNELISFATQYGQVQKSLMKNFALPYALLDAEGKILWMNDEFLYLTGKDQKYRRFIGNIFPEVTMNKLPLPEEVRDFEVAYQDHDFRLNMRRVEIDELLDGSQIIDADKEKNYLIAAYLFDETELKKYMRKNQEEQLVTGLLYLDNYEEALESVEEVRSSLLIALIDRKINKYFASI
;
A
#
# COMPACT_ATOMS: atom_id res chain seq x y z
N LEU A 1 -50.01 25.84 -27.40
CA LEU A 1 -49.52 24.78 -28.35
C LEU A 1 -47.98 24.71 -28.37
N LEU A 2 -47.26 25.82 -28.26
CA LEU A 2 -45.77 25.88 -28.23
C LEU A 2 -45.13 25.23 -26.99
N TYR A 3 -45.82 25.18 -25.86
CA TYR A 3 -45.29 24.61 -24.60
C TYR A 3 -45.17 23.09 -24.63
N PHE A 4 -46.02 22.37 -25.37
CA PHE A 4 -46.02 20.93 -25.48
C PHE A 4 -44.92 20.37 -26.43
N HIS A 5 -44.42 21.21 -27.33
CA HIS A 5 -43.41 20.76 -28.32
C HIS A 5 -41.97 20.81 -27.80
N ARG A 6 -41.72 21.61 -26.74
CA ARG A 6 -40.36 21.73 -26.16
C ARG A 6 -40.02 20.67 -25.09
N ARG A 7 -41.03 20.02 -24.49
CA ARG A 7 -40.78 18.99 -23.46
C ARG A 7 -39.99 17.78 -23.94
N PRO A 8 -40.25 17.18 -25.12
CA PRO A 8 -39.48 16.02 -25.55
C PRO A 8 -38.02 16.34 -25.92
N VAL A 9 -37.74 17.54 -26.39
CA VAL A 9 -36.39 17.99 -26.71
C VAL A 9 -35.56 18.17 -25.44
N LEU A 10 -36.07 18.84 -24.43
CA LEU A 10 -35.44 19.02 -23.13
C LEU A 10 -35.17 17.66 -22.41
N LEU A 11 -36.13 16.74 -22.48
CA LEU A 11 -36.00 15.42 -21.89
C LEU A 11 -34.88 14.60 -22.58
N ASN A 12 -34.84 14.67 -23.92
CA ASN A 12 -33.79 14.00 -24.71
C ASN A 12 -32.40 14.60 -24.46
N GLU A 13 -32.31 15.93 -24.31
CA GLU A 13 -31.06 16.60 -23.97
C GLU A 13 -30.58 16.23 -22.56
N LEU A 14 -31.49 16.15 -21.59
CA LEU A 14 -31.17 15.69 -20.22
C LEU A 14 -30.72 14.23 -20.17
N ILE A 15 -31.41 13.34 -20.93
CA ILE A 15 -31.01 11.93 -21.03
C ILE A 15 -29.65 11.80 -21.71
N SER A 16 -29.42 12.56 -22.78
CA SER A 16 -28.13 12.58 -23.49
C SER A 16 -27.00 13.07 -22.55
N PHE A 17 -27.24 14.16 -21.82
CA PHE A 17 -26.28 14.69 -20.85
C PHE A 17 -25.97 13.68 -19.73
N ALA A 18 -26.99 13.08 -19.12
CA ALA A 18 -26.79 12.07 -18.08
C ALA A 18 -26.02 10.85 -18.59
N THR A 19 -26.31 10.42 -19.82
CA THR A 19 -25.60 9.29 -20.47
C THR A 19 -24.12 9.64 -20.74
N GLN A 20 -23.86 10.83 -21.27
CA GLN A 20 -22.52 11.31 -21.54
C GLN A 20 -21.72 11.49 -20.23
N TYR A 21 -22.34 12.04 -19.21
CA TYR A 21 -21.72 12.22 -17.90
C TYR A 21 -21.34 10.88 -17.26
N GLY A 22 -22.26 9.90 -17.32
CA GLY A 22 -21.99 8.54 -16.84
C GLY A 22 -20.86 7.84 -17.61
N GLN A 23 -20.79 8.05 -18.95
CA GLN A 23 -19.68 7.53 -19.77
C GLN A 23 -18.34 8.17 -19.41
N VAL A 24 -18.32 9.49 -19.19
CA VAL A 24 -17.12 10.21 -18.77
C VAL A 24 -16.65 9.73 -17.40
N GLN A 25 -17.55 9.61 -16.42
CA GLN A 25 -17.22 9.05 -15.11
C GLN A 25 -16.64 7.64 -15.22
N LYS A 26 -17.29 6.77 -15.98
CA LYS A 26 -16.82 5.39 -16.19
C LYS A 26 -15.45 5.35 -16.84
N SER A 27 -15.19 6.22 -17.82
CA SER A 27 -13.89 6.33 -18.49
C SER A 27 -12.82 6.84 -17.54
N LEU A 28 -13.11 7.87 -16.74
CA LEU A 28 -12.19 8.40 -15.74
C LEU A 28 -11.84 7.34 -14.69
N MET A 29 -12.83 6.63 -14.19
CA MET A 29 -12.61 5.55 -13.22
C MET A 29 -11.76 4.42 -13.80
N LYS A 30 -12.03 4.03 -15.05
CA LYS A 30 -11.30 2.95 -15.72
C LYS A 30 -9.82 3.30 -15.96
N ASN A 31 -9.56 4.55 -16.39
CA ASN A 31 -8.23 5.05 -16.75
C ASN A 31 -7.50 5.73 -15.57
N PHE A 32 -8.02 5.60 -14.35
CA PHE A 32 -7.36 6.17 -13.17
C PHE A 32 -6.03 5.45 -12.93
N ALA A 33 -4.94 6.21 -12.83
CA ALA A 33 -3.58 5.68 -12.76
C ALA A 33 -3.26 4.90 -11.48
N LEU A 34 -4.05 5.08 -10.42
CA LEU A 34 -3.90 4.31 -9.19
C LEU A 34 -4.63 2.98 -9.32
N PRO A 35 -3.98 1.82 -9.12
CA PRO A 35 -4.65 0.53 -9.09
C PRO A 35 -5.69 0.48 -7.98
N TYR A 36 -6.95 0.20 -8.32
CA TYR A 36 -8.00 0.05 -7.32
C TYR A 36 -9.08 -0.95 -7.71
N ALA A 37 -9.76 -1.50 -6.70
CA ALA A 37 -10.83 -2.46 -6.84
C ALA A 37 -11.99 -2.14 -5.89
N LEU A 38 -13.19 -2.58 -6.25
CA LEU A 38 -14.37 -2.58 -5.41
C LEU A 38 -14.70 -4.02 -5.02
N LEU A 39 -14.90 -4.24 -3.73
CA LEU A 39 -15.17 -5.54 -3.15
C LEU A 39 -16.54 -5.53 -2.47
N ASP A 40 -17.15 -6.72 -2.34
CA ASP A 40 -18.29 -6.93 -1.46
C ASP A 40 -17.85 -7.10 0.02
N ALA A 41 -18.83 -7.31 0.89
CA ALA A 41 -18.61 -7.49 2.33
C ALA A 41 -17.76 -8.71 2.68
N GLU A 42 -17.68 -9.70 1.81
CA GLU A 42 -16.88 -10.91 1.95
C GLU A 42 -15.47 -10.78 1.35
N GLY A 43 -15.13 -9.62 0.77
CA GLY A 43 -13.84 -9.37 0.13
C GLY A 43 -13.73 -9.94 -1.28
N LYS A 44 -14.86 -10.27 -1.92
CA LYS A 44 -14.92 -10.69 -3.31
C LYS A 44 -14.85 -9.47 -4.22
N ILE A 45 -14.01 -9.53 -5.23
CA ILE A 45 -13.82 -8.44 -6.18
C ILE A 45 -15.02 -8.39 -7.13
N LEU A 46 -15.76 -7.28 -7.07
CA LEU A 46 -16.88 -6.99 -7.95
C LEU A 46 -16.43 -6.24 -9.19
N TRP A 47 -15.47 -5.33 -9.02
CA TRP A 47 -14.95 -4.52 -10.10
C TRP A 47 -13.52 -4.09 -9.80
N MET A 48 -12.72 -3.83 -10.84
CA MET A 48 -11.36 -3.30 -10.76
C MET A 48 -11.05 -2.46 -12.00
N ASN A 49 -10.15 -1.49 -11.85
CA ASN A 49 -9.68 -0.71 -13.00
C ASN A 49 -8.58 -1.46 -13.78
N ASP A 50 -8.22 -0.91 -14.94
CA ASP A 50 -7.24 -1.53 -15.82
C ASP A 50 -5.84 -1.65 -15.18
N GLU A 51 -5.44 -0.68 -14.35
CA GLU A 51 -4.17 -0.72 -13.62
C GLU A 51 -4.11 -1.87 -12.62
N PHE A 52 -5.17 -2.08 -11.84
CA PHE A 52 -5.26 -3.21 -10.92
C PHE A 52 -5.24 -4.55 -11.66
N LEU A 53 -5.98 -4.61 -12.79
CA LEU A 53 -6.00 -5.80 -13.64
C LEU A 53 -4.64 -6.09 -14.27
N TYR A 54 -3.92 -5.06 -14.72
CA TYR A 54 -2.58 -5.18 -15.29
C TYR A 54 -1.59 -5.70 -14.25
N LEU A 55 -1.62 -5.14 -13.06
CA LEU A 55 -0.72 -5.48 -11.97
C LEU A 55 -0.96 -6.91 -11.46
N THR A 56 -2.22 -7.31 -11.27
CA THR A 56 -2.56 -8.63 -10.71
C THR A 56 -2.66 -9.75 -11.74
N GLY A 57 -2.58 -9.41 -13.04
CA GLY A 57 -2.66 -10.33 -14.17
C GLY A 57 -4.09 -10.67 -14.59
N LYS A 58 -4.22 -11.09 -15.85
CA LYS A 58 -5.51 -11.27 -16.56
C LYS A 58 -6.34 -12.47 -16.10
N ASP A 59 -5.88 -13.30 -15.19
CA ASP A 59 -6.56 -14.55 -14.85
C ASP A 59 -7.66 -14.34 -13.80
N GLN A 60 -8.81 -13.82 -14.28
CA GLN A 60 -9.98 -13.49 -13.45
C GLN A 60 -10.64 -14.70 -12.76
N LYS A 61 -10.42 -15.92 -13.23
CA LYS A 61 -11.12 -17.11 -12.73
C LYS A 61 -10.66 -17.52 -11.32
N TYR A 62 -9.38 -17.33 -10.99
CA TYR A 62 -8.79 -17.78 -9.73
C TYR A 62 -8.70 -16.68 -8.67
N ARG A 63 -8.94 -15.41 -9.04
CA ARG A 63 -8.69 -14.23 -8.18
C ARG A 63 -9.98 -13.50 -7.82
N ARG A 64 -11.02 -14.25 -7.45
CA ARG A 64 -12.31 -13.66 -7.09
C ARG A 64 -12.31 -12.96 -5.74
N PHE A 65 -11.41 -13.32 -4.84
CA PHE A 65 -11.29 -12.75 -3.49
C PHE A 65 -9.94 -12.06 -3.34
N ILE A 66 -9.96 -10.90 -2.67
CA ILE A 66 -8.75 -10.11 -2.43
C ILE A 66 -7.68 -10.91 -1.69
N GLY A 67 -8.07 -11.77 -0.75
CA GLY A 67 -7.17 -12.67 -0.02
C GLY A 67 -6.47 -13.73 -0.88
N ASN A 68 -6.99 -14.03 -2.09
CA ASN A 68 -6.30 -14.92 -3.03
C ASN A 68 -5.14 -14.21 -3.75
N ILE A 69 -5.18 -12.87 -3.80
CA ILE A 69 -4.13 -12.04 -4.39
C ILE A 69 -3.14 -11.64 -3.31
N PHE A 70 -3.65 -11.19 -2.16
CA PHE A 70 -2.90 -10.73 -1.00
C PHE A 70 -3.27 -11.56 0.23
N PRO A 71 -2.50 -12.62 0.53
CA PRO A 71 -2.80 -13.54 1.65
C PRO A 71 -2.84 -12.87 3.02
N GLU A 72 -2.21 -11.71 3.16
CA GLU A 72 -2.21 -10.89 4.38
C GLU A 72 -3.61 -10.36 4.72
N VAL A 73 -4.49 -10.25 3.71
CA VAL A 73 -5.86 -9.75 3.84
C VAL A 73 -6.82 -10.92 4.08
N THR A 74 -7.13 -11.17 5.34
CA THR A 74 -8.10 -12.19 5.74
C THR A 74 -9.48 -11.56 5.97
N MET A 75 -10.57 -12.34 5.91
CA MET A 75 -11.94 -11.84 6.05
C MET A 75 -12.18 -11.07 7.36
N ASN A 76 -11.56 -11.49 8.46
CA ASN A 76 -11.68 -10.83 9.77
C ASN A 76 -10.88 -9.51 9.86
N LYS A 77 -10.09 -9.19 8.85
CA LYS A 77 -9.33 -7.94 8.75
C LYS A 77 -9.96 -6.95 7.77
N LEU A 78 -11.12 -7.24 7.20
CA LEU A 78 -11.84 -6.28 6.36
C LEU A 78 -12.28 -5.06 7.18
N PRO A 79 -12.34 -3.85 6.59
CA PRO A 79 -12.63 -2.63 7.33
C PRO A 79 -14.06 -2.62 7.88
N LEU A 80 -14.21 -2.15 9.12
CA LEU A 80 -15.49 -1.85 9.76
C LEU A 80 -16.03 -0.49 9.26
N PRO A 81 -17.29 -0.13 9.59
CA PRO A 81 -17.84 1.21 9.29
C PRO A 81 -16.88 2.31 9.74
N GLU A 82 -16.69 3.33 8.91
CA GLU A 82 -15.81 4.49 9.16
C GLU A 82 -14.32 4.15 9.39
N GLU A 83 -13.95 2.88 9.26
CA GLU A 83 -12.58 2.42 9.44
C GLU A 83 -11.81 2.45 8.11
N VAL A 84 -10.56 2.89 8.17
CA VAL A 84 -9.57 2.75 7.11
C VAL A 84 -8.51 1.77 7.59
N ARG A 85 -8.22 0.75 6.79
CA ARG A 85 -7.17 -0.23 7.10
C ARG A 85 -6.10 -0.22 6.04
N ASP A 86 -4.87 -0.18 6.50
CA ASP A 86 -3.68 -0.30 5.68
C ASP A 86 -3.02 -1.67 5.91
N PHE A 87 -2.60 -2.29 4.82
CA PHE A 87 -1.85 -3.54 4.84
C PHE A 87 -0.57 -3.34 4.04
N GLU A 88 0.54 -3.79 4.59
CA GLU A 88 1.75 -3.99 3.79
C GLU A 88 1.61 -5.34 3.09
N VAL A 89 1.64 -5.32 1.77
CA VAL A 89 1.49 -6.51 0.94
C VAL A 89 2.62 -6.55 -0.09
N ALA A 90 3.11 -7.75 -0.36
CA ALA A 90 4.09 -7.97 -1.41
C ALA A 90 3.41 -8.71 -2.57
N TYR A 91 3.65 -8.25 -3.79
CA TYR A 91 3.16 -8.92 -4.98
C TYR A 91 4.22 -8.93 -6.08
N GLN A 92 4.63 -10.12 -6.50
CA GLN A 92 5.81 -10.32 -7.34
C GLN A 92 7.04 -9.68 -6.66
N ASP A 93 7.78 -8.82 -7.35
CA ASP A 93 8.98 -8.14 -6.84
C ASP A 93 8.69 -6.71 -6.34
N HIS A 94 7.42 -6.40 -6.04
CA HIS A 94 6.97 -5.08 -5.61
C HIS A 94 6.39 -5.10 -4.21
N ASP A 95 6.69 -4.06 -3.44
CA ASP A 95 6.10 -3.77 -2.13
C ASP A 95 4.95 -2.76 -2.31
N PHE A 96 3.76 -3.09 -1.84
CA PHE A 96 2.59 -2.21 -1.91
C PHE A 96 2.04 -1.93 -0.53
N ARG A 97 1.44 -0.75 -0.38
CA ARG A 97 0.51 -0.47 0.70
C ARG A 97 -0.91 -0.56 0.14
N LEU A 98 -1.66 -1.54 0.61
CA LEU A 98 -3.07 -1.73 0.30
C LEU A 98 -3.91 -0.98 1.32
N ASN A 99 -4.55 0.10 0.89
CA ASN A 99 -5.49 0.88 1.69
C ASN A 99 -6.91 0.42 1.38
N MET A 100 -7.66 0.08 2.41
CA MET A 100 -9.05 -0.38 2.29
C MET A 100 -9.97 0.45 3.15
N ARG A 101 -11.11 0.85 2.59
CA ARG A 101 -12.17 1.57 3.32
C ARG A 101 -13.54 1.12 2.89
N ARG A 102 -14.47 1.13 3.83
CA ARG A 102 -15.89 0.91 3.55
C ARG A 102 -16.51 2.17 2.92
N VAL A 103 -17.35 1.98 1.92
CA VAL A 103 -18.11 3.04 1.23
C VAL A 103 -19.58 2.62 1.23
N GLU A 104 -20.42 3.44 1.86
CA GLU A 104 -21.85 3.18 1.91
C GLU A 104 -22.49 3.44 0.53
N ILE A 105 -23.36 2.52 0.08
CA ILE A 105 -23.98 2.62 -1.25
C ILE A 105 -25.00 3.76 -1.28
N ASP A 106 -25.65 4.06 -0.15
CA ASP A 106 -26.62 5.16 -0.06
C ASP A 106 -25.99 6.53 -0.35
N GLU A 107 -24.68 6.70 -0.07
CA GLU A 107 -23.92 7.89 -0.44
C GLU A 107 -23.63 7.97 -1.95
N LEU A 108 -23.63 6.81 -2.64
CA LEU A 108 -23.37 6.71 -4.09
C LEU A 108 -24.64 6.85 -4.93
N LEU A 109 -25.80 6.55 -4.33
CA LEU A 109 -27.12 6.59 -4.98
C LEU A 109 -27.91 7.79 -4.50
N ASP A 110 -27.46 8.98 -4.91
CA ASP A 110 -28.12 10.26 -4.61
C ASP A 110 -29.64 10.18 -4.95
N GLY A 111 -30.45 9.73 -3.98
CA GLY A 111 -31.92 9.82 -4.00
C GLY A 111 -32.73 8.82 -4.84
N SER A 112 -32.13 7.80 -5.44
CA SER A 112 -32.93 6.77 -6.14
C SER A 112 -33.33 5.64 -5.19
N GLN A 113 -34.56 5.71 -4.66
CA GLN A 113 -35.22 4.65 -3.90
C GLN A 113 -35.55 3.42 -4.79
N ILE A 114 -34.56 2.74 -5.30
CA ILE A 114 -34.78 1.48 -6.03
C ILE A 114 -33.71 0.50 -5.60
N ILE A 115 -33.84 -0.06 -4.41
CA ILE A 115 -33.43 -1.43 -4.09
C ILE A 115 -33.80 -1.66 -2.62
N ASP A 116 -34.84 -2.47 -2.43
CA ASP A 116 -35.14 -3.15 -1.17
C ASP A 116 -34.09 -4.28 -1.01
N ALA A 117 -32.87 -3.89 -0.67
CA ALA A 117 -31.80 -4.84 -0.37
C ALA A 117 -31.54 -4.75 1.13
N ASP A 118 -31.39 -5.91 1.76
CA ASP A 118 -31.06 -6.07 3.19
C ASP A 118 -30.13 -4.95 3.70
N LYS A 119 -30.67 -4.09 4.55
CA LYS A 119 -29.99 -2.90 5.10
C LYS A 119 -28.65 -3.21 5.79
N GLU A 120 -28.37 -4.48 6.10
CA GLU A 120 -27.12 -4.89 6.74
C GLU A 120 -25.92 -5.03 5.78
N LYS A 121 -26.13 -5.04 4.44
CA LYS A 121 -25.06 -5.26 3.44
C LYS A 121 -24.99 -4.17 2.38
N ASN A 122 -25.48 -2.97 2.67
CA ASN A 122 -25.57 -1.90 1.68
C ASN A 122 -24.27 -1.07 1.60
N TYR A 123 -23.12 -1.75 1.50
CA TYR A 123 -21.81 -1.12 1.33
C TYR A 123 -20.88 -1.90 0.43
N LEU A 124 -19.89 -1.20 -0.08
CA LEU A 124 -18.74 -1.75 -0.80
C LEU A 124 -17.47 -1.46 -0.02
N ILE A 125 -16.42 -2.23 -0.30
CA ILE A 125 -15.08 -1.95 0.18
C ILE A 125 -14.25 -1.48 -1.00
N ALA A 126 -13.75 -0.24 -0.92
CA ALA A 126 -12.80 0.29 -1.89
C ALA A 126 -11.38 -0.06 -1.44
N ALA A 127 -10.62 -0.67 -2.33
CA ALA A 127 -9.24 -1.12 -2.10
C ALA A 127 -8.31 -0.42 -3.09
N TYR A 128 -7.31 0.31 -2.57
CA TYR A 128 -6.32 1.08 -3.34
C TYR A 128 -4.92 0.52 -3.08
N LEU A 129 -4.12 0.37 -4.14
CA LEU A 129 -2.73 -0.08 -4.05
C LEU A 129 -1.79 1.10 -4.31
N PHE A 130 -0.93 1.38 -3.35
CA PHE A 130 0.14 2.37 -3.47
C PHE A 130 1.47 1.61 -3.59
N ASP A 131 2.18 1.81 -4.70
CA ASP A 131 3.51 1.23 -4.88
C ASP A 131 4.51 1.96 -3.96
N GLU A 132 5.07 1.24 -3.00
CA GLU A 132 6.06 1.73 -2.05
C GLU A 132 7.43 1.06 -2.25
N THR A 133 7.62 0.36 -3.36
CA THR A 133 8.85 -0.39 -3.65
C THR A 133 10.10 0.47 -3.56
N GLU A 134 10.13 1.60 -4.25
CA GLU A 134 11.27 2.51 -4.21
C GLU A 134 11.42 3.18 -2.83
N LEU A 135 10.30 3.55 -2.19
CA LEU A 135 10.34 4.11 -0.83
C LEU A 135 10.99 3.13 0.15
N LYS A 136 10.54 1.89 0.18
CA LYS A 136 11.11 0.85 1.06
C LYS A 136 12.55 0.53 0.74
N LYS A 137 12.93 0.56 -0.53
CA LYS A 137 14.32 0.40 -0.96
C LYS A 137 15.22 1.52 -0.42
N TYR A 138 14.77 2.79 -0.55
CA TYR A 138 15.51 3.92 0.02
C TYR A 138 15.57 3.89 1.54
N MET A 139 14.49 3.48 2.21
CA MET A 139 14.49 3.33 3.67
C MET A 139 15.50 2.27 4.13
N ARG A 140 15.52 1.09 3.47
CA ARG A 140 16.52 0.03 3.76
C ARG A 140 17.94 0.55 3.56
N LYS A 141 18.20 1.18 2.41
CA LYS A 141 19.51 1.74 2.12
C LYS A 141 19.95 2.78 3.16
N ASN A 142 19.04 3.66 3.57
CA ASN A 142 19.33 4.66 4.60
C ASN A 142 19.62 4.03 5.96
N GLN A 143 18.94 2.94 6.31
CA GLN A 143 19.21 2.18 7.55
C GLN A 143 20.55 1.47 7.50
N GLU A 144 20.91 0.90 6.35
CA GLU A 144 22.21 0.23 6.14
C GLU A 144 23.39 1.22 6.16
N GLU A 145 23.16 2.45 5.68
CA GLU A 145 24.17 3.51 5.65
C GLU A 145 24.23 4.34 6.95
N GLN A 146 23.43 4.03 7.98
CA GLN A 146 23.49 4.72 9.25
C GLN A 146 24.84 4.47 9.96
N LEU A 147 25.55 5.56 10.23
CA LEU A 147 26.74 5.51 11.04
C LEU A 147 26.40 5.14 12.47
N VAL A 148 26.88 4.00 12.92
CA VAL A 148 26.78 3.57 14.32
C VAL A 148 28.07 3.97 15.02
N THR A 149 27.97 4.82 16.06
CA THR A 149 29.09 5.15 16.91
C THR A 149 29.09 4.18 18.11
N GLY A 150 30.16 3.41 18.23
CA GLY A 150 30.41 2.55 19.38
C GLY A 150 31.56 3.07 20.24
N LEU A 151 31.47 2.87 21.54
CA LEU A 151 32.58 3.09 22.47
C LEU A 151 33.17 1.72 22.83
N LEU A 152 34.43 1.53 22.46
CA LEU A 152 35.18 0.33 22.87
C LEU A 152 35.98 0.64 24.11
N TYR A 153 35.67 -0.04 25.19
CA TYR A 153 36.44 0.06 26.44
C TYR A 153 37.36 -1.16 26.57
N LEU A 154 38.65 -0.90 26.75
CA LEU A 154 39.64 -1.96 26.99
C LEU A 154 39.96 -2.01 28.48
N ASP A 155 39.60 -3.12 29.11
CA ASP A 155 39.91 -3.37 30.51
C ASP A 155 41.42 -3.54 30.68
N ASN A 156 41.95 -2.99 31.77
CA ASN A 156 43.36 -3.08 32.14
C ASN A 156 44.36 -2.56 31.07
N TYR A 157 43.91 -1.63 30.20
CA TYR A 157 44.75 -1.10 29.11
C TYR A 157 46.03 -0.38 29.67
N GLU A 158 45.87 0.45 30.70
CA GLU A 158 46.97 1.19 31.33
C GLU A 158 47.93 0.24 32.05
N GLU A 159 47.43 -0.73 32.83
CA GLU A 159 48.23 -1.74 33.52
C GLU A 159 49.06 -2.59 32.52
N ALA A 160 48.45 -2.95 31.37
CA ALA A 160 49.13 -3.71 30.34
C ALA A 160 50.27 -2.91 29.69
N LEU A 161 50.11 -1.59 29.53
CA LEU A 161 51.14 -0.72 28.99
C LEU A 161 52.28 -0.44 29.99
N GLU A 162 51.95 -0.24 31.29
CA GLU A 162 52.93 -0.02 32.35
C GLU A 162 53.81 -1.24 32.65
N SER A 163 53.27 -2.45 32.40
CA SER A 163 53.99 -3.70 32.62
C SER A 163 55.06 -4.01 31.57
N VAL A 164 55.16 -3.21 30.50
CA VAL A 164 56.02 -3.46 29.36
C VAL A 164 57.02 -2.33 29.17
N GLU A 165 58.29 -2.68 28.80
CA GLU A 165 59.32 -1.68 28.46
C GLU A 165 58.84 -0.74 27.35
N GLU A 166 59.26 0.53 27.40
CA GLU A 166 58.78 1.64 26.55
C GLU A 166 58.80 1.31 25.02
N VAL A 167 59.82 0.58 24.55
CA VAL A 167 59.94 0.14 23.15
C VAL A 167 58.90 -0.92 22.77
N ARG A 168 58.49 -1.76 23.72
CA ARG A 168 57.50 -2.80 23.54
C ARG A 168 56.06 -2.29 23.68
N SER A 169 55.88 -1.20 24.41
CA SER A 169 54.59 -0.52 24.59
C SER A 169 54.03 -0.04 23.23
N SER A 170 54.84 0.58 22.39
CA SER A 170 54.44 1.02 21.06
C SER A 170 54.03 -0.15 20.15
N LEU A 171 54.70 -1.31 20.28
CA LEU A 171 54.35 -2.52 19.54
C LEU A 171 53.01 -3.09 20.03
N LEU A 172 52.78 -3.06 21.35
CA LEU A 172 51.53 -3.56 21.95
C LEU A 172 50.32 -2.72 21.48
N ILE A 173 50.45 -1.37 21.47
CA ILE A 173 49.43 -0.46 20.94
C ILE A 173 49.10 -0.83 19.46
N ALA A 174 50.13 -0.98 18.62
CA ALA A 174 49.93 -1.30 17.22
C ALA A 174 49.24 -2.67 17.02
N LEU A 175 49.51 -3.63 17.90
CA LEU A 175 48.88 -4.95 17.87
C LEU A 175 47.40 -4.87 18.30
N ILE A 176 47.08 -4.06 19.29
CA ILE A 176 45.70 -3.82 19.76
C ILE A 176 44.91 -3.17 18.63
N ASP A 177 45.40 -2.08 18.07
CA ASP A 177 44.77 -1.38 16.94
C ASP A 177 44.52 -2.31 15.74
N ARG A 178 45.52 -3.12 15.43
CA ARG A 178 45.37 -4.11 14.34
C ARG A 178 44.29 -5.14 14.65
N LYS A 179 44.18 -5.61 15.89
CA LYS A 179 43.13 -6.56 16.30
C LYS A 179 41.76 -5.94 16.24
N ILE A 180 41.60 -4.71 16.74
CA ILE A 180 40.36 -3.93 16.71
C ILE A 180 39.92 -3.74 15.27
N ASN A 181 40.80 -3.21 14.41
CA ASN A 181 40.48 -2.99 13.00
C ASN A 181 40.11 -4.29 12.25
N LYS A 182 40.80 -5.41 12.56
CA LYS A 182 40.46 -6.70 11.96
C LYS A 182 39.10 -7.20 12.42
N TYR A 183 38.73 -7.00 13.67
CA TYR A 183 37.42 -7.38 14.22
C TYR A 183 36.31 -6.58 13.53
N PHE A 184 36.42 -5.26 13.44
CA PHE A 184 35.43 -4.40 12.79
C PHE A 184 35.37 -4.57 11.26
N ALA A 185 36.45 -5.00 10.60
CA ALA A 185 36.43 -5.32 9.18
C ALA A 185 35.77 -6.67 8.85
N SER A 186 35.46 -7.48 9.86
CA SER A 186 34.83 -8.81 9.71
C SER A 186 33.33 -8.83 10.06
N ILE A 187 32.78 -7.70 10.47
CA ILE A 187 31.36 -7.47 10.74
C ILE A 187 30.73 -6.76 9.56
#